data_5dd51404e1defbcd7ac6c1887cadfde1
#
_entry.id   5dd51404e1defbcd7ac6c1887cadfde1
#
_cell.length_a   1.000
_cell.length_b   1.000
_cell.length_c   1.000
_cell.angle_alpha   90.00
_cell.angle_beta   90.00
_cell.angle_gamma   90.00
#
_symmetry.space_group_name_H-M   'P 1'
#
loop_
_entity.id
_entity.type
_entity.pdbx_description
1 polymer ?
#
loop_
_entity_poly.entity_id
_entity_poly.type
_entity_poly.pdbx_seq_one_letter_code
_entity_poly.pdbx_strand_id
1 'polypeptide(L)'
;MKKTELYIKSTNNENNLHTIVWEPEGDIEAIVQISHGMIEYIDRYDRFARFLNSKGILVVGNDHLGHGLTAKDDDELGYFPTQYKSKTVVDDLYEITKEIKSRFGEEIPYFVLGH
;
A
#
# COMPACT_ATOMS: atom_id res chain seq x y z
N MET A 1 8.87 14.54 7.81
CA MET A 1 8.29 13.28 7.30
C MET A 1 7.10 12.90 8.17
N LYS A 2 6.00 12.55 7.55
CA LYS A 2 4.79 12.15 8.26
C LYS A 2 4.41 10.74 7.83
N LYS A 3 4.27 9.83 8.78
CA LYS A 3 3.86 8.47 8.52
C LYS A 3 2.44 8.28 9.06
N THR A 4 1.52 7.87 8.20
CA THR A 4 0.11 7.68 8.56
C THR A 4 -0.29 6.25 8.26
N GLU A 5 -0.98 5.62 9.21
CA GLU A 5 -1.57 4.31 8.99
C GLU A 5 -3.07 4.48 8.80
N LEU A 6 -3.63 3.79 7.82
CA LEU A 6 -5.06 3.79 7.60
C LEU A 6 -5.50 2.45 7.06
N TYR A 7 -6.80 2.24 7.06
CA TYR A 7 -7.38 0.99 6.56
C TYR A 7 -8.35 1.32 5.45
N ILE A 8 -8.10 0.74 4.28
CA ILE A 8 -8.93 0.92 3.10
C ILE A 8 -9.63 -0.40 2.83
N LYS A 9 -10.94 -0.35 2.62
CA LYS A 9 -11.73 -1.56 2.43
C LYS A 9 -11.32 -2.27 1.15
N SER A 10 -11.04 -3.58 1.27
CA SER A 10 -10.73 -4.41 0.11
C SER A 10 -11.94 -4.58 -0.79
N THR A 11 -11.69 -4.84 -2.07
CA THR A 11 -12.75 -5.13 -3.04
C THR A 11 -13.50 -6.43 -2.73
N ASN A 12 -12.96 -7.26 -1.83
CA ASN A 12 -13.68 -8.47 -1.39
C ASN A 12 -14.77 -8.16 -0.36
N ASN A 13 -14.89 -6.92 0.09
CA ASN A 13 -15.87 -6.45 1.07
C ASN A 13 -15.79 -7.10 2.46
N GLU A 14 -14.75 -7.85 2.74
CA GLU A 14 -14.58 -8.54 4.02
C GLU A 14 -13.39 -8.02 4.82
N ASN A 15 -12.29 -7.71 4.15
CA ASN A 15 -11.06 -7.27 4.81
C ASN A 15 -10.86 -5.77 4.64
N ASN A 16 -10.14 -5.20 5.60
CA ASN A 16 -9.63 -3.84 5.48
C ASN A 16 -8.14 -3.94 5.20
N LEU A 17 -7.69 -3.20 4.21
CA LEU A 17 -6.28 -3.21 3.81
C LEU A 17 -5.50 -2.27 4.72
N HIS A 18 -4.56 -2.82 5.50
CA HIS A 18 -3.66 -2.01 6.30
C HIS A 18 -2.75 -1.25 5.34
N THR A 19 -2.84 0.06 5.35
CA THR A 19 -2.17 0.93 4.40
C THR A 19 -1.31 1.94 5.15
N ILE A 20 -0.11 2.17 4.66
CA ILE A 20 0.79 3.16 5.23
C ILE A 20 1.12 4.19 4.17
N VAL A 21 1.06 5.46 4.57
CA VAL A 21 1.44 6.58 3.71
C VAL A 21 2.60 7.31 4.39
N TRP A 22 3.72 7.42 3.69
CA TRP A 22 4.87 8.19 4.13
C TRP A 22 4.91 9.48 3.31
N GLU A 23 4.64 10.61 3.97
CA GLU A 23 4.61 11.91 3.31
C GLU A 23 5.93 12.65 3.48
N PRO A 24 6.52 13.17 2.40
CA PRO A 24 7.73 14.00 2.52
C PRO A 24 7.38 15.35 3.14
N GLU A 25 8.39 16.06 3.61
CA GLU A 25 8.21 17.45 4.00
C GLU A 25 8.19 18.31 2.73
N GLY A 26 7.27 19.26 2.69
CA GLY A 26 7.16 20.16 1.54
C GLY A 26 6.38 19.55 0.38
N ASP A 27 6.69 20.00 -0.82
CA ASP A 27 5.96 19.61 -2.01
C ASP A 27 6.23 18.16 -2.40
N ILE A 28 5.20 17.51 -2.93
CA ILE A 28 5.29 16.13 -3.40
C ILE A 28 5.64 16.16 -4.88
N GLU A 29 6.82 15.65 -5.22
CA GLU A 29 7.29 15.64 -6.61
C GLU A 29 6.83 14.39 -7.37
N ALA A 30 6.64 13.28 -6.66
CA ALA A 30 6.18 12.03 -7.26
C ALA A 30 5.59 11.14 -6.18
N ILE A 31 4.85 10.13 -6.59
CA ILE A 31 4.26 9.13 -5.68
C ILE A 31 4.73 7.76 -6.13
N VAL A 32 5.19 6.95 -5.18
CA VAL A 32 5.54 5.55 -5.42
C VAL A 32 4.64 4.68 -4.56
N GLN A 33 3.91 3.79 -5.20
CA GLN A 33 3.09 2.79 -4.53
C GLN A 33 3.83 1.47 -4.54
N ILE A 34 4.01 0.87 -3.37
CA ILE A 34 4.76 -0.38 -3.23
C ILE A 34 3.79 -1.55 -3.19
N SER A 35 4.01 -2.52 -4.07
CA SER A 35 3.33 -3.81 -4.06
C SER A 35 4.34 -4.83 -3.56
N HIS A 36 4.24 -5.23 -2.27
CA HIS A 36 5.25 -6.11 -1.65
C HIS A 36 5.13 -7.55 -2.15
N GLY A 37 6.20 -8.31 -1.95
CA GLY A 37 6.23 -9.71 -2.34
C GLY A 37 5.49 -10.62 -1.36
N MET A 38 5.49 -11.92 -1.66
CA MET A 38 4.88 -12.91 -0.78
C MET A 38 5.63 -12.99 0.55
N ILE A 39 4.88 -13.23 1.62
CA ILE A 39 5.42 -13.37 2.99
C ILE A 39 6.14 -12.09 3.44
N GLU A 40 5.75 -10.96 2.87
CA GLU A 40 6.23 -9.66 3.31
C GLU A 40 5.08 -8.85 3.90
N TYR A 41 5.40 -7.70 4.49
CA TYR A 41 4.42 -6.75 4.97
C TYR A 41 4.92 -5.35 4.68
N ILE A 42 3.98 -4.41 4.55
CA ILE A 42 4.32 -3.08 4.03
C ILE A 42 5.28 -2.29 4.94
N ASP A 43 5.17 -2.44 6.24
CA ASP A 43 6.02 -1.70 7.17
C ASP A 43 7.50 -2.09 7.03
N ARG A 44 7.79 -3.21 6.39
CA ARG A 44 9.15 -3.65 6.10
C ARG A 44 9.89 -2.65 5.21
N TYR A 45 9.16 -1.84 4.47
CA TYR A 45 9.71 -0.86 3.56
C TYR A 45 9.93 0.51 4.20
N ASP A 46 9.81 0.63 5.53
CA ASP A 46 9.90 1.90 6.23
C ASP A 46 11.19 2.66 5.91
N ARG A 47 12.33 1.98 5.97
CA ARG A 47 13.62 2.62 5.70
C ARG A 47 13.71 3.14 4.27
N PHE A 48 13.27 2.32 3.32
CA PHE A 48 13.26 2.71 1.90
C PHE A 48 12.34 3.89 1.66
N ALA A 49 11.16 3.87 2.28
CA ALA A 49 10.19 4.94 2.14
C ALA A 49 10.74 6.26 2.70
N ARG A 50 11.41 6.21 3.84
CA ARG A 50 12.03 7.40 4.43
C ARG A 50 13.11 7.97 3.54
N PHE A 51 13.86 7.10 2.87
CA PHE A 51 14.86 7.55 1.90
C PHE A 51 14.18 8.30 0.74
N LEU A 52 13.11 7.73 0.18
CA LEU A 52 12.38 8.38 -0.90
C LEU A 52 11.75 9.69 -0.45
N ASN A 53 11.26 9.77 0.79
CA ASN A 53 10.75 11.02 1.34
C ASN A 53 11.81 12.11 1.34
N SER A 54 13.07 11.76 1.56
CA SER A 54 14.16 12.75 1.54
C SER A 54 14.36 13.34 0.15
N LYS A 55 13.80 12.70 -0.87
CA LYS A 55 13.86 13.16 -2.28
C LYS A 55 12.56 13.81 -2.74
N GLY A 56 11.63 14.08 -1.83
CA GLY A 56 10.35 14.70 -2.19
C GLY A 56 9.33 13.71 -2.73
N ILE A 57 9.54 12.41 -2.53
CA ILE A 57 8.67 11.37 -3.07
C ILE A 57 7.78 10.84 -1.94
N LEU A 58 6.46 10.89 -2.17
CA LEU A 58 5.50 10.25 -1.27
C LEU A 58 5.48 8.76 -1.55
N VAL A 59 5.43 7.96 -0.48
CA VAL A 59 5.39 6.50 -0.61
C VAL A 59 4.11 5.99 0.04
N VAL A 60 3.44 5.07 -0.62
CA VAL A 60 2.24 4.43 -0.11
C VAL A 60 2.32 2.94 -0.40
N GLY A 61 1.76 2.15 0.47
CA GLY A 61 1.66 0.73 0.25
C GLY A 61 0.72 0.09 1.24
N ASN A 62 0.34 -1.14 0.97
CA ASN A 62 -0.58 -1.87 1.81
C ASN A 62 -0.11 -3.30 2.00
N ASP A 63 -0.54 -3.90 3.11
CA ASP A 63 -0.41 -5.34 3.27
C ASP A 63 -1.46 -6.00 2.38
N HIS A 64 -1.01 -6.90 1.50
CA HIS A 64 -1.94 -7.66 0.66
C HIS A 64 -2.80 -8.59 1.49
N LEU A 65 -3.92 -9.03 0.92
CA LEU A 65 -4.78 -10.01 1.58
C LEU A 65 -3.96 -11.22 2.00
N GLY A 66 -4.16 -11.66 3.25
CA GLY A 66 -3.41 -12.78 3.81
C GLY A 66 -2.01 -12.44 4.30
N HIS A 67 -1.66 -11.16 4.34
CA HIS A 67 -0.33 -10.72 4.77
C HIS A 67 -0.43 -9.62 5.84
N GLY A 68 0.57 -9.60 6.72
CA GLY A 68 0.71 -8.55 7.73
C GLY A 68 -0.56 -8.29 8.53
N LEU A 69 -0.87 -7.03 8.76
CA LEU A 69 -2.05 -6.63 9.52
C LEU A 69 -3.35 -6.67 8.71
N THR A 70 -3.29 -7.03 7.42
CA THR A 70 -4.47 -7.27 6.61
C THR A 70 -5.07 -8.66 6.89
N ALA A 71 -4.23 -9.62 7.32
CA ALA A 71 -4.72 -10.96 7.68
C ALA A 71 -5.65 -10.87 8.89
N LYS A 72 -6.75 -11.64 8.87
CA LYS A 72 -7.71 -11.64 9.95
C LYS A 72 -7.17 -12.33 11.20
N ASP A 73 -6.34 -13.35 11.02
CA ASP A 73 -5.71 -14.09 12.09
C ASP A 73 -4.43 -14.74 11.57
N ASP A 74 -3.73 -15.45 12.45
CA ASP A 74 -2.46 -16.09 12.11
C ASP A 74 -2.61 -17.15 11.01
N ASP A 75 -3.79 -17.76 10.90
CA ASP A 75 -4.04 -18.77 9.89
C ASP A 75 -4.09 -18.19 8.48
N GLU A 76 -4.36 -16.89 8.36
CA GLU A 76 -4.36 -16.22 7.05
C GLU A 76 -2.97 -15.75 6.63
N LEU A 77 -2.01 -15.68 7.55
CA LEU A 77 -0.66 -15.20 7.23
C LEU A 77 0.01 -16.10 6.19
N GLY A 78 0.39 -15.51 5.07
CA GLY A 78 1.01 -16.25 3.99
C GLY A 78 0.05 -17.12 3.19
N TYR A 79 -1.22 -17.19 3.58
CA TYR A 79 -2.22 -17.97 2.88
C TYR A 79 -3.07 -17.07 1.98
N PHE A 80 -3.27 -17.50 0.75
CA PHE A 80 -4.07 -16.77 -0.22
C PHE A 80 -5.25 -17.65 -0.62
N PRO A 81 -6.44 -17.44 -0.03
CA PRO A 81 -7.61 -18.27 -0.34
C PRO A 81 -7.94 -18.23 -1.84
N THR A 82 -8.46 -19.35 -2.35
CA THR A 82 -8.76 -19.46 -3.77
C THR A 82 -9.76 -18.41 -4.26
N GLN A 83 -10.60 -17.89 -3.37
CA GLN A 83 -11.56 -16.84 -3.73
C GLN A 83 -10.87 -15.47 -3.90
N TYR A 84 -9.66 -15.30 -3.38
CA TYR A 84 -8.89 -14.07 -3.51
C TYR A 84 -7.87 -14.25 -4.63
N LYS A 85 -8.37 -14.22 -5.86
CA LYS A 85 -7.52 -14.41 -7.03
C LYS A 85 -6.61 -13.20 -7.25
N SER A 86 -5.61 -13.37 -8.11
CA SER A 86 -4.70 -12.28 -8.45
C SER A 86 -5.44 -11.02 -8.91
N LYS A 87 -6.62 -11.19 -9.51
CA LYS A 87 -7.46 -10.06 -9.90
C LYS A 87 -7.85 -9.21 -8.69
N THR A 88 -8.20 -9.86 -7.56
CA THR A 88 -8.57 -9.11 -6.35
C THR A 88 -7.40 -8.29 -5.84
N VAL A 89 -6.19 -8.83 -5.88
CA VAL A 89 -5.00 -8.09 -5.47
C VAL A 89 -4.79 -6.87 -6.36
N VAL A 90 -4.95 -7.04 -7.66
CA VAL A 90 -4.79 -5.92 -8.61
C VAL A 90 -5.89 -4.88 -8.40
N ASP A 91 -7.12 -5.31 -8.18
CA ASP A 91 -8.24 -4.40 -7.93
C ASP A 91 -8.02 -3.62 -6.63
N ASP A 92 -7.49 -4.27 -5.60
CA ASP A 92 -7.17 -3.61 -4.33
C ASP A 92 -6.08 -2.55 -4.52
N LEU A 93 -5.04 -2.87 -5.29
CA LEU A 93 -3.99 -1.91 -5.59
C LEU A 93 -4.57 -0.68 -6.31
N TYR A 94 -5.52 -0.91 -7.22
CA TYR A 94 -6.17 0.18 -7.94
C TYR A 94 -7.02 1.04 -7.01
N GLU A 95 -7.73 0.43 -6.05
CA GLU A 95 -8.51 1.18 -5.08
C GLU A 95 -7.62 2.11 -4.25
N ILE A 96 -6.46 1.62 -3.84
CA ILE A 96 -5.50 2.44 -3.11
C ILE A 96 -4.98 3.57 -4.00
N THR A 97 -4.68 3.26 -5.26
CA THR A 97 -4.23 4.28 -6.22
C THR A 97 -5.25 5.41 -6.34
N LYS A 98 -6.54 5.06 -6.48
CA LYS A 98 -7.60 6.07 -6.59
C LYS A 98 -7.70 6.92 -5.33
N GLU A 99 -7.62 6.30 -4.17
CA GLU A 99 -7.71 7.01 -2.89
C GLU A 99 -6.56 8.00 -2.73
N ILE A 100 -5.35 7.58 -3.05
CA ILE A 100 -4.18 8.43 -2.92
C ILE A 100 -4.22 9.59 -3.90
N LYS A 101 -4.60 9.34 -5.14
CA LYS A 101 -4.74 10.40 -6.14
C LYS A 101 -5.80 11.42 -5.73
N SER A 102 -6.89 10.94 -5.13
CA SER A 102 -7.95 11.81 -4.63
C SER A 102 -7.46 12.71 -3.50
N ARG A 103 -6.60 12.20 -2.63
CA ARG A 103 -6.10 12.95 -1.48
C ARG A 103 -4.99 13.92 -1.82
N PHE A 104 -4.08 13.57 -2.72
CA PHE A 104 -2.86 14.33 -2.95
C PHE A 104 -2.79 15.02 -4.30
N GLY A 105 -3.53 14.56 -5.28
CA GLY A 105 -3.59 15.19 -6.60
C GLY A 105 -3.38 14.20 -7.73
N GLU A 106 -4.23 14.29 -8.74
CA GLU A 106 -4.18 13.37 -9.87
C GLU A 106 -3.08 13.72 -10.87
N GLU A 107 -2.53 14.92 -10.76
CA GLU A 107 -1.50 15.40 -11.69
C GLU A 107 -0.09 14.99 -11.30
N ILE A 108 0.11 14.52 -10.06
CA ILE A 108 1.43 14.12 -9.58
C ILE A 108 1.85 12.82 -10.26
N PRO A 109 3.09 12.73 -10.80
CA PRO A 109 3.57 11.48 -11.39
C PRO A 109 3.46 10.31 -10.41
N TYR A 110 2.91 9.20 -10.88
CA TYR A 110 2.57 8.06 -10.04
C TYR A 110 3.21 6.79 -10.59
N PHE A 111 3.92 6.06 -9.73
CA PHE A 111 4.64 4.85 -10.11
C PHE A 111 4.29 3.71 -9.17
N VAL A 112 4.29 2.49 -9.69
CA VAL A 112 4.10 1.29 -8.88
C VAL A 112 5.39 0.49 -8.89
N LEU A 113 5.88 0.17 -7.70
CA LEU A 113 7.06 -0.65 -7.53
C LEU A 113 6.63 -2.04 -7.07
N GLY A 114 6.81 -3.04 -7.92
CA GLY A 114 6.48 -4.42 -7.60
C GLY A 114 7.69 -5.18 -7.10
N HIS A 115 7.45 -6.12 -6.20
CA HIS A 115 8.51 -6.97 -5.69
C HIS A 115 8.13 -8.44 -5.70
#